data_dd388202eac4de764891e098b80d13e6
#
_entry.id   dd388202eac4de764891e098b80d13e6
#
_cell.length_a   1.000
_cell.length_b   1.000
_cell.length_c   1.000
_cell.angle_alpha   90.00
_cell.angle_beta   90.00
_cell.angle_gamma   90.00
#
_symmetry.space_group_name_H-M   'P 1'
#
loop_
_entity.id
_entity.type
_entity.pdbx_description
1 polymer ?
#
loop_
_entity_poly.entity_id
_entity_poly.type
_entity_poly.pdbx_seq_one_letter_code
_entity_poly.pdbx_strand_id
1 'polypeptide(L)'
;LDLRPFIHDPVKRKYVEMMVDHHVRTDKDIRNALEGGFAAVFLFDGCSDNMGDPELSDLTYYRVSGVCLVVKLDAKGEPKLIYFNEDASTIPDQPLKYGAWELPEIGEVGPATVCDGTYQLYAVHHRGEYEALHVRTDYYDGTLEAVYMTPDGFEPYRATEINVHTRTSNHIASRGMWSAGCPLVGDGNAWDFK
;
A
#
# COMPACT_ATOMS: atom_id res chain seq x y z
N LEU A 1 11.20 16.64 2.51
CA LEU A 1 10.05 16.45 3.42
C LEU A 1 10.48 16.52 4.87
N ASP A 2 9.57 16.94 5.78
CA ASP A 2 9.76 16.88 7.22
C ASP A 2 8.70 15.95 7.81
N LEU A 3 9.11 14.76 8.22
CA LEU A 3 8.23 13.75 8.79
C LEU A 3 8.34 13.62 10.32
N ARG A 4 9.05 14.54 10.99
CA ARG A 4 9.19 14.54 12.47
C ARG A 4 7.88 14.54 13.24
N PRO A 5 6.81 15.23 12.76
CA PRO A 5 5.53 15.21 13.47
C PRO A 5 4.79 13.86 13.38
N PHE A 6 5.19 12.97 12.47
CA PHE A 6 4.43 11.78 12.09
C PHE A 6 5.16 10.47 12.39
N ILE A 7 6.49 10.43 12.21
CA ILE A 7 7.30 9.24 12.47
C ILE A 7 8.32 9.61 13.55
N HIS A 8 8.18 9.05 14.74
CA HIS A 8 9.04 9.37 15.87
C HIS A 8 10.33 8.57 15.87
N ASP A 9 10.30 7.31 15.38
CA ASP A 9 11.51 6.52 15.19
C ASP A 9 12.43 7.20 14.16
N PRO A 10 13.65 7.64 14.57
CA PRO A 10 14.53 8.41 13.70
C PRO A 10 15.08 7.60 12.52
N VAL A 11 15.19 6.27 12.65
CA VAL A 11 15.72 5.40 11.60
C VAL A 11 14.66 5.24 10.52
N LYS A 12 13.44 4.88 10.90
CA LYS A 12 12.29 4.76 9.99
C LYS A 12 12.04 6.07 9.27
N ARG A 13 11.97 7.17 10.03
CA ARG A 13 11.76 8.51 9.48
C ARG A 13 12.80 8.85 8.42
N LYS A 14 14.08 8.72 8.76
CA LYS A 14 15.17 9.02 7.83
C LYS A 14 15.10 8.16 6.56
N TYR A 15 14.74 6.89 6.71
CA TYR A 15 14.56 5.99 5.57
C TYR A 15 13.44 6.49 4.65
N VAL A 16 12.25 6.78 5.18
CA VAL A 16 11.10 7.25 4.40
C VAL A 16 11.42 8.59 3.72
N GLU A 17 11.96 9.56 4.46
CA GLU A 17 12.35 10.87 3.90
C GLU A 17 13.36 10.72 2.74
N MET A 18 14.36 9.87 2.91
CA MET A 18 15.38 9.61 1.89
C MET A 18 14.79 8.90 0.67
N MET A 19 13.92 7.91 0.86
CA MET A 19 13.30 7.17 -0.25
C MET A 19 12.34 8.03 -1.04
N VAL A 20 11.52 8.85 -0.38
CA VAL A 20 10.65 9.81 -1.08
C VAL A 20 11.47 10.81 -1.88
N ASP A 21 12.52 11.41 -1.27
CA ASP A 21 13.40 12.35 -1.97
C ASP A 21 14.10 11.69 -3.17
N HIS A 22 14.58 10.46 -3.00
CA HIS A 22 15.19 9.68 -4.07
C HIS A 22 14.23 9.49 -5.24
N HIS A 23 13.03 8.93 -4.99
CA HIS A 23 12.08 8.64 -6.06
C HIS A 23 11.53 9.90 -6.73
N VAL A 24 11.28 10.98 -6.00
CA VAL A 24 10.87 12.26 -6.59
C VAL A 24 11.94 12.80 -7.54
N ARG A 25 13.22 12.57 -7.25
CA ARG A 25 14.33 13.08 -8.10
C ARG A 25 14.69 12.14 -9.24
N THR A 26 14.62 10.85 -9.05
CA THR A 26 15.19 9.87 -10.00
C THR A 26 14.14 9.13 -10.80
N ASP A 27 12.93 8.91 -10.26
CA ASP A 27 11.85 8.26 -10.98
C ASP A 27 11.19 9.26 -11.94
N LYS A 28 11.32 8.98 -13.24
CA LYS A 28 10.81 9.85 -14.30
C LYS A 28 9.29 9.98 -14.27
N ASP A 29 8.58 8.90 -13.96
CA ASP A 29 7.12 8.88 -14.00
C ASP A 29 6.54 9.63 -12.81
N ILE A 30 7.12 9.45 -11.62
CA ILE A 30 6.76 10.23 -10.43
C ILE A 30 7.03 11.72 -10.68
N ARG A 31 8.20 12.07 -11.19
CA ARG A 31 8.55 13.46 -11.46
C ARG A 31 7.63 14.11 -12.48
N ASN A 32 7.35 13.43 -13.59
CA ASN A 32 6.45 13.94 -14.63
C ASN A 32 5.03 14.14 -14.09
N ALA A 33 4.54 13.21 -13.26
CA ALA A 33 3.24 13.34 -12.62
C ALA A 33 3.18 14.56 -11.69
N LEU A 34 4.16 14.74 -10.84
CA LEU A 34 4.26 15.87 -9.92
C LEU A 34 4.37 17.21 -10.66
N GLU A 35 5.22 17.31 -11.68
CA GLU A 35 5.37 18.49 -12.54
C GLU A 35 4.08 18.79 -13.33
N GLY A 36 3.33 17.75 -13.68
CA GLY A 36 2.00 17.84 -14.30
C GLY A 36 0.88 18.26 -13.33
N GLY A 37 1.18 18.52 -12.06
CA GLY A 37 0.22 18.94 -11.04
C GLY A 37 -0.53 17.77 -10.37
N PHE A 38 -0.15 16.53 -10.65
CA PHE A 38 -0.70 15.36 -9.98
C PHE A 38 -0.04 15.13 -8.60
N ALA A 39 -0.58 14.21 -7.84
CA ALA A 39 0.00 13.77 -6.58
C ALA A 39 0.75 12.44 -6.77
N ALA A 40 1.77 12.20 -5.95
CA ALA A 40 2.41 10.90 -5.80
C ALA A 40 2.00 10.29 -4.47
N VAL A 41 1.57 9.03 -4.49
CA VAL A 41 1.25 8.23 -3.32
C VAL A 41 2.41 7.28 -3.04
N PHE A 42 2.92 7.30 -1.83
CA PHE A 42 3.98 6.42 -1.38
C PHE A 42 3.44 5.50 -0.28
N LEU A 43 3.73 4.22 -0.40
CA LEU A 43 3.41 3.21 0.60
C LEU A 43 4.71 2.52 1.02
N PHE A 44 5.00 2.51 2.33
CA PHE A 44 6.18 1.86 2.88
C PHE A 44 5.77 0.94 4.02
N ASP A 45 5.99 -0.34 3.85
CA ASP A 45 5.75 -1.30 4.93
C ASP A 45 6.84 -1.23 6.01
N GLY A 46 6.48 -1.59 7.23
CA GLY A 46 7.40 -1.62 8.37
C GLY A 46 7.88 -0.25 8.86
N CYS A 47 7.36 0.85 8.31
CA CYS A 47 7.81 2.21 8.61
C CYS A 47 6.92 2.98 9.59
N SER A 48 5.77 2.43 9.98
CA SER A 48 4.92 3.02 11.02
C SER A 48 5.55 2.86 12.41
N ASP A 49 5.33 3.81 13.28
CA ASP A 49 5.62 3.66 14.72
C ASP A 49 4.61 2.73 15.38
N ASN A 50 3.43 2.58 14.78
CA ASN A 50 2.41 1.63 15.20
C ASN A 50 2.83 0.21 14.81
N MET A 51 3.27 -0.57 15.79
CA MET A 51 3.77 -1.94 15.57
C MET A 51 2.66 -2.99 15.41
N GLY A 52 1.40 -2.56 15.39
CA GLY A 52 0.27 -3.49 15.40
C GLY A 52 0.13 -4.23 16.74
N ASP A 53 -0.75 -5.23 16.77
CA ASP A 53 -0.96 -6.01 18.00
C ASP A 53 0.15 -7.05 18.23
N PRO A 54 0.89 -6.96 19.33
CA PRO A 54 1.92 -7.94 19.66
C PRO A 54 1.37 -9.35 19.89
N GLU A 55 0.09 -9.52 20.23
CA GLU A 55 -0.53 -10.85 20.40
C GLU A 55 -0.72 -11.60 19.08
N LEU A 56 -0.67 -10.89 17.96
CA LEU A 56 -0.71 -11.47 16.63
C LEU A 56 0.68 -11.54 15.99
N SER A 57 1.72 -11.46 16.80
CA SER A 57 3.11 -11.26 16.37
C SER A 57 3.70 -12.35 15.47
N ASP A 58 3.13 -13.54 15.47
CA ASP A 58 3.62 -14.67 14.67
C ASP A 58 3.21 -14.60 13.18
N LEU A 59 2.33 -13.64 12.84
CA LEU A 59 1.81 -13.51 11.49
C LEU A 59 1.99 -12.08 11.02
N THR A 60 3.00 -11.84 10.22
CA THR A 60 3.33 -10.54 9.59
C THR A 60 2.15 -9.90 8.84
N TYR A 61 1.19 -10.68 8.42
CA TYR A 61 0.00 -10.29 7.68
C TYR A 61 -1.03 -9.46 8.43
N TYR A 62 -1.06 -9.57 9.75
CA TYR A 62 -2.01 -8.81 10.57
C TYR A 62 -1.50 -7.44 10.99
N ARG A 63 -0.28 -7.10 10.59
CA ARG A 63 0.33 -5.86 11.00
C ARG A 63 0.11 -4.79 9.96
N VAL A 64 -0.67 -3.80 10.32
CA VAL A 64 -0.69 -2.52 9.67
C VAL A 64 0.52 -1.76 10.18
N SER A 65 1.69 -2.05 9.63
CA SER A 65 2.97 -1.49 10.08
C SER A 65 3.55 -0.49 9.09
N GLY A 66 2.80 -0.21 8.02
CA GLY A 66 3.22 0.69 6.97
C GLY A 66 2.74 2.11 7.14
N VAL A 67 3.31 3.01 6.37
CA VAL A 67 2.87 4.39 6.25
C VAL A 67 2.45 4.69 4.81
N CYS A 68 1.41 5.50 4.67
CA CYS A 68 1.00 6.09 3.42
C CYS A 68 1.27 7.60 3.44
N LEU A 69 1.93 8.08 2.41
CA LEU A 69 2.17 9.50 2.21
C LEU A 69 1.62 9.93 0.87
N VAL A 70 1.04 11.13 0.81
CA VAL A 70 0.72 11.77 -0.46
C VAL A 70 1.49 13.08 -0.57
N VAL A 71 2.19 13.23 -1.68
CA VAL A 71 3.09 14.34 -1.94
C VAL A 71 2.65 15.08 -3.19
N LYS A 72 2.73 16.39 -3.16
CA LYS A 72 2.63 17.29 -4.33
C LYS A 72 3.82 18.23 -4.34
N LEU A 73 4.05 18.89 -5.48
CA LEU A 73 4.97 20.02 -5.51
C LEU A 73 4.27 21.27 -4.97
N ASP A 74 4.98 22.06 -4.20
CA ASP A 74 4.54 23.39 -3.82
C ASP A 74 4.78 24.42 -4.96
N ALA A 75 4.45 25.69 -4.72
CA ALA A 75 4.65 26.76 -5.69
C ALA A 75 6.11 27.02 -6.06
N LYS A 76 7.06 26.46 -5.31
CA LYS A 76 8.52 26.57 -5.59
C LYS A 76 9.07 25.34 -6.29
N GLY A 77 8.21 24.31 -6.53
CA GLY A 77 8.61 23.05 -7.10
C GLY A 77 9.22 22.08 -6.08
N GLU A 78 9.04 22.33 -4.78
CA GLU A 78 9.55 21.45 -3.73
C GLU A 78 8.51 20.46 -3.26
N PRO A 79 8.88 19.21 -2.95
CA PRO A 79 7.97 18.21 -2.44
C PRO A 79 7.32 18.63 -1.13
N LYS A 80 6.00 18.66 -1.10
CA LYS A 80 5.18 18.97 0.05
C LYS A 80 4.28 17.81 0.41
N LEU A 81 4.32 17.38 1.66
CA LEU A 81 3.38 16.43 2.21
C LEU A 81 1.97 17.04 2.28
N ILE A 82 0.97 16.36 1.73
CA ILE A 82 -0.43 16.77 1.79
C ILE A 82 -1.31 15.78 2.55
N TYR A 83 -0.83 14.56 2.74
CA TYR A 83 -1.50 13.53 3.53
C TYR A 83 -0.48 12.58 4.15
N PHE A 84 -0.78 12.09 5.34
CA PHE A 84 -0.03 11.05 6.03
C PHE A 84 -0.98 10.15 6.81
N ASN A 85 -0.73 8.86 6.75
CA ASN A 85 -1.42 7.87 7.56
C ASN A 85 -0.42 6.79 7.98
N GLU A 86 -0.43 6.43 9.27
CA GLU A 86 0.48 5.43 9.85
C GLU A 86 -0.11 4.00 9.85
N ASP A 87 -1.35 3.86 9.40
CA ASP A 87 -2.06 2.60 9.33
C ASP A 87 -2.18 2.15 7.86
N ALA A 88 -1.06 1.84 7.24
CA ALA A 88 -1.01 1.36 5.86
C ALA A 88 -0.36 -0.02 5.76
N SER A 89 -0.67 -0.75 4.71
CA SER A 89 -0.01 -2.01 4.38
C SER A 89 -0.13 -2.31 2.89
N THR A 90 0.96 -2.75 2.28
CA THR A 90 0.97 -3.37 0.95
C THR A 90 0.84 -4.88 1.04
N ILE A 91 1.02 -5.44 2.23
CA ILE A 91 0.89 -6.86 2.49
C ILE A 91 -0.58 -7.17 2.81
N PRO A 92 -1.22 -8.08 2.07
CA PRO A 92 -2.59 -8.49 2.36
C PRO A 92 -2.70 -9.05 3.77
N ASP A 93 -3.80 -8.76 4.43
CA ASP A 93 -4.02 -9.14 5.81
C ASP A 93 -4.70 -10.51 5.99
N GLN A 94 -4.84 -11.30 4.93
CA GLN A 94 -5.35 -12.66 5.02
C GLN A 94 -4.20 -13.66 5.19
N PRO A 95 -4.11 -14.36 6.32
CA PRO A 95 -3.12 -15.40 6.50
C PRO A 95 -3.47 -16.64 5.68
N LEU A 96 -2.46 -17.46 5.39
CA LEU A 96 -2.62 -18.75 4.69
C LEU A 96 -3.79 -19.58 5.22
N LYS A 97 -3.91 -19.72 6.54
CA LYS A 97 -4.97 -20.53 7.16
C LYS A 97 -6.40 -19.99 7.01
N TYR A 98 -6.57 -18.72 6.62
CA TYR A 98 -7.89 -18.09 6.49
C TYR A 98 -8.18 -17.54 5.09
N GLY A 99 -7.14 -17.29 4.32
CA GLY A 99 -7.23 -16.75 2.97
C GLY A 99 -6.52 -17.62 1.95
N ALA A 100 -6.17 -18.84 2.33
CA ALA A 100 -5.54 -19.79 1.44
C ALA A 100 -6.52 -20.25 0.37
N TRP A 101 -6.01 -20.28 -0.84
CA TRP A 101 -6.71 -20.82 -2.00
C TRP A 101 -5.93 -22.00 -2.53
N GLU A 102 -6.62 -22.99 -3.01
CA GLU A 102 -5.97 -24.11 -3.64
C GLU A 102 -5.85 -23.84 -5.14
N LEU A 103 -4.63 -23.63 -5.59
CA LEU A 103 -4.31 -23.57 -7.01
C LEU A 103 -3.82 -24.95 -7.46
N PRO A 104 -4.38 -25.50 -8.55
CA PRO A 104 -4.08 -26.87 -9.00
C PRO A 104 -2.59 -27.15 -9.23
N GLU A 105 -1.84 -26.11 -9.60
CA GLU A 105 -0.44 -26.23 -9.99
C GLU A 105 0.56 -26.07 -8.83
N ILE A 106 0.19 -25.32 -7.79
CA ILE A 106 1.12 -24.97 -6.70
C ILE A 106 0.56 -25.23 -5.30
N GLY A 107 -0.66 -25.77 -5.21
CA GLY A 107 -1.28 -26.13 -3.94
C GLY A 107 -1.88 -24.94 -3.20
N GLU A 108 -1.82 -24.99 -1.87
CA GLU A 108 -2.36 -23.95 -0.99
C GLU A 108 -1.52 -22.67 -1.06
N VAL A 109 -2.15 -21.55 -1.39
CA VAL A 109 -1.49 -20.25 -1.52
C VAL A 109 -2.17 -19.20 -0.66
N GLY A 110 -1.40 -18.25 -0.19
CA GLY A 110 -1.90 -17.05 0.48
C GLY A 110 -2.37 -16.00 -0.52
N PRO A 111 -2.81 -14.86 -0.02
CA PRO A 111 -3.24 -13.74 -0.86
C PRO A 111 -2.08 -13.18 -1.68
N ALA A 112 -2.43 -12.61 -2.84
CA ALA A 112 -1.43 -11.99 -3.71
C ALA A 112 -0.89 -10.70 -3.09
N THR A 113 0.41 -10.51 -3.16
CA THR A 113 1.09 -9.27 -2.77
C THR A 113 1.68 -8.63 -4.02
N VAL A 114 1.34 -7.37 -4.28
CA VAL A 114 1.87 -6.62 -5.43
C VAL A 114 3.38 -6.41 -5.23
N CYS A 115 4.14 -6.62 -6.29
CA CYS A 115 5.59 -6.37 -6.26
C CYS A 115 5.90 -4.89 -6.08
N ASP A 116 7.06 -4.59 -5.50
CA ASP A 116 7.56 -3.23 -5.40
C ASP A 116 7.67 -2.59 -6.79
N GLY A 117 7.21 -1.36 -6.91
CA GLY A 117 7.23 -0.67 -8.20
C GLY A 117 6.53 0.69 -8.17
N THR A 118 6.59 1.36 -9.32
CA THR A 118 5.88 2.61 -9.55
C THR A 118 4.70 2.37 -10.47
N TYR A 119 3.52 2.73 -10.01
CA TYR A 119 2.25 2.46 -10.68
C TYR A 119 1.45 3.73 -10.87
N GLN A 120 0.75 3.83 -11.99
CA GLN A 120 -0.27 4.87 -12.16
C GLN A 120 -1.54 4.48 -11.40
N LEU A 121 -2.14 5.46 -10.71
CA LEU A 121 -3.37 5.28 -9.96
C LEU A 121 -4.46 6.19 -10.52
N TYR A 122 -5.69 5.74 -10.51
CA TYR A 122 -6.85 6.56 -10.83
C TYR A 122 -8.04 6.24 -9.92
N ALA A 123 -8.81 7.26 -9.61
CA ALA A 123 -9.97 7.14 -8.72
C ALA A 123 -11.05 6.25 -9.33
N VAL A 124 -11.55 5.33 -8.55
CA VAL A 124 -12.67 4.43 -8.92
C VAL A 124 -13.59 4.24 -7.72
N HIS A 125 -14.77 3.68 -7.98
CA HIS A 125 -15.63 3.12 -6.94
C HIS A 125 -15.42 1.60 -6.90
N HIS A 126 -14.71 1.14 -5.90
CA HIS A 126 -14.45 -0.29 -5.73
C HIS A 126 -15.77 -1.02 -5.45
N ARG A 127 -16.09 -1.99 -6.31
CA ARG A 127 -17.37 -2.74 -6.28
C ARG A 127 -18.63 -1.86 -6.32
N GLY A 128 -18.50 -0.58 -6.71
CA GLY A 128 -19.60 0.40 -6.66
C GLY A 128 -19.99 0.87 -5.26
N GLU A 129 -19.22 0.53 -4.23
CA GLU A 129 -19.58 0.78 -2.83
C GLU A 129 -18.78 1.94 -2.21
N TYR A 130 -17.48 2.02 -2.47
CA TYR A 130 -16.62 3.03 -1.86
C TYR A 130 -15.47 3.47 -2.78
N GLU A 131 -14.93 4.65 -2.51
CA GLU A 131 -13.83 5.22 -3.27
C GLU A 131 -12.54 4.43 -3.04
N ALA A 132 -11.79 4.22 -4.12
CA ALA A 132 -10.50 3.56 -4.12
C ALA A 132 -9.60 4.12 -5.23
N LEU A 133 -8.32 3.82 -5.16
CA LEU A 133 -7.37 4.12 -6.22
C LEU A 133 -7.02 2.82 -6.94
N HIS A 134 -7.50 2.67 -8.16
CA HIS A 134 -7.20 1.52 -8.98
C HIS A 134 -5.77 1.61 -9.52
N VAL A 135 -5.04 0.52 -9.41
CA VAL A 135 -3.70 0.41 -9.97
C VAL A 135 -3.83 0.13 -11.47
N ARG A 136 -3.39 1.09 -12.29
CA ARG A 136 -3.35 0.91 -13.73
C ARG A 136 -2.29 -0.13 -14.09
N THR A 137 -2.66 -1.05 -14.94
CA THR A 137 -1.76 -2.04 -15.48
C THR A 137 -1.36 -1.64 -16.89
N ASP A 138 -0.06 -1.67 -17.17
CA ASP A 138 0.46 -1.44 -18.52
C ASP A 138 0.53 -2.76 -19.33
N TYR A 139 0.20 -3.87 -18.69
CA TYR A 139 0.13 -5.14 -19.37
C TYR A 139 -1.13 -5.25 -20.22
N TYR A 140 -0.97 -5.79 -21.39
CA TYR A 140 -2.04 -5.98 -22.38
C TYR A 140 -3.24 -6.77 -21.84
N ASP A 141 -3.01 -7.65 -20.89
CA ASP A 141 -4.00 -8.51 -20.25
C ASP A 141 -4.65 -7.90 -19.00
N GLY A 142 -4.29 -6.67 -18.63
CA GLY A 142 -4.84 -6.00 -17.45
C GLY A 142 -4.31 -6.54 -16.12
N THR A 143 -3.20 -7.27 -16.14
CA THR A 143 -2.58 -7.83 -14.92
C THR A 143 -1.38 -7.01 -14.46
N LEU A 144 -0.97 -7.17 -13.21
CA LEU A 144 0.30 -6.66 -12.70
C LEU A 144 1.08 -7.75 -11.96
N GLU A 145 2.38 -7.52 -11.84
CA GLU A 145 3.27 -8.45 -11.16
C GLU A 145 2.96 -8.50 -9.66
N ALA A 146 2.81 -9.69 -9.16
CA ALA A 146 2.55 -9.98 -7.76
C ALA A 146 3.25 -11.30 -7.37
N VAL A 147 3.19 -11.61 -6.11
CA VAL A 147 3.64 -12.90 -5.60
C VAL A 147 2.55 -13.50 -4.70
N TYR A 148 2.40 -14.80 -4.76
CA TYR A 148 1.69 -15.54 -3.72
C TYR A 148 2.66 -16.00 -2.65
N MET A 149 2.20 -16.01 -1.42
CA MET A 149 2.89 -16.74 -0.37
C MET A 149 2.42 -18.18 -0.37
N THR A 150 3.38 -19.10 -0.33
CA THR A 150 3.17 -20.53 -0.18
C THR A 150 3.91 -21.03 1.07
N PRO A 151 3.65 -22.26 1.54
CA PRO A 151 4.43 -22.85 2.63
C PRO A 151 5.94 -22.91 2.37
N ASP A 152 6.33 -22.99 1.10
CA ASP A 152 7.73 -23.12 0.66
C ASP A 152 8.38 -21.77 0.28
N GLY A 153 7.62 -20.66 0.33
CA GLY A 153 8.12 -19.32 -0.02
C GLY A 153 7.15 -18.50 -0.86
N PHE A 154 7.69 -17.71 -1.78
CA PHE A 154 6.92 -16.87 -2.67
C PHE A 154 6.92 -17.41 -4.09
N GLU A 155 5.74 -17.49 -4.70
CA GLU A 155 5.59 -17.89 -6.10
C GLU A 155 5.11 -16.70 -6.94
N PRO A 156 5.69 -16.46 -8.12
CA PRO A 156 5.26 -15.41 -9.03
C PRO A 156 3.80 -15.56 -9.43
N TYR A 157 3.10 -14.45 -9.46
CA TYR A 157 1.69 -14.38 -9.84
C TYR A 157 1.40 -13.10 -10.62
N ARG A 158 0.31 -13.13 -11.41
CA ARG A 158 -0.24 -11.94 -12.06
C ARG A 158 -1.60 -11.61 -11.47
N ALA A 159 -1.65 -10.51 -10.73
CA ALA A 159 -2.87 -10.04 -10.08
C ALA A 159 -3.71 -9.16 -11.02
N THR A 160 -5.01 -9.19 -10.82
CA THR A 160 -5.98 -8.31 -11.48
C THR A 160 -6.76 -7.53 -10.42
N GLU A 161 -7.43 -6.45 -10.83
CA GLU A 161 -8.35 -5.69 -9.96
C GLU A 161 -7.73 -5.17 -8.67
N ILE A 162 -6.45 -4.84 -8.68
CA ILE A 162 -5.76 -4.29 -7.51
C ILE A 162 -6.14 -2.84 -7.30
N ASN A 163 -6.62 -2.54 -6.10
CA ASN A 163 -7.02 -1.21 -5.67
C ASN A 163 -6.36 -0.86 -4.35
N VAL A 164 -5.88 0.35 -4.21
CA VAL A 164 -5.51 0.91 -2.91
C VAL A 164 -6.78 1.45 -2.28
N HIS A 165 -7.19 0.92 -1.15
CA HIS A 165 -8.44 1.31 -0.51
C HIS A 165 -8.33 1.37 1.00
N THR A 166 -9.34 1.98 1.65
CA THR A 166 -9.41 2.07 3.10
C THR A 166 -10.08 0.82 3.66
N ARG A 167 -9.87 0.59 4.95
CA ARG A 167 -10.73 -0.31 5.72
C ARG A 167 -12.05 0.38 5.97
N THR A 168 -13.13 -0.37 5.96
CA THR A 168 -14.43 0.20 6.32
C THR A 168 -14.55 0.36 7.84
N SER A 169 -15.17 1.45 8.29
CA SER A 169 -15.29 1.82 9.70
C SER A 169 -15.91 0.76 10.62
N ASN A 170 -16.70 -0.15 10.05
CA ASN A 170 -17.35 -1.23 10.81
C ASN A 170 -16.37 -2.33 11.25
N HIS A 171 -15.13 -2.20 10.90
CA HIS A 171 -14.16 -3.28 11.00
C HIS A 171 -12.91 -2.94 11.82
N ILE A 172 -12.88 -1.78 12.43
CA ILE A 172 -11.81 -1.35 13.34
C ILE A 172 -11.59 -2.36 14.48
N ALA A 173 -12.65 -3.10 14.85
CA ALA A 173 -12.59 -4.10 15.91
C ALA A 173 -12.17 -5.49 15.46
N SER A 174 -12.22 -5.80 14.17
CA SER A 174 -11.81 -7.09 13.64
C SER A 174 -10.49 -6.95 12.90
N ARG A 175 -9.44 -7.35 13.52
CA ARG A 175 -8.11 -7.39 12.94
C ARG A 175 -8.02 -8.53 11.94
N GLY A 176 -7.62 -8.22 10.73
CA GLY A 176 -7.34 -9.20 9.71
C GLY A 176 -8.51 -9.52 8.76
N MET A 177 -8.17 -9.94 7.56
CA MET A 177 -9.04 -10.43 6.49
C MET A 177 -9.80 -9.37 5.68
N TRP A 178 -9.16 -8.19 5.47
CA TRP A 178 -9.75 -7.08 4.69
C TRP A 178 -9.40 -7.11 3.22
N SER A 179 -8.28 -7.71 2.89
CA SER A 179 -7.77 -7.70 1.53
C SER A 179 -7.21 -9.05 1.12
N ALA A 180 -7.58 -9.48 -0.08
CA ALA A 180 -7.01 -10.65 -0.74
C ALA A 180 -5.85 -10.27 -1.70
N GLY A 181 -5.34 -9.03 -1.63
CA GLY A 181 -4.25 -8.57 -2.48
C GLY A 181 -4.15 -7.05 -2.61
N CYS A 182 -5.19 -6.31 -2.26
CA CYS A 182 -5.19 -4.85 -2.36
C CYS A 182 -4.42 -4.21 -1.21
N PRO A 183 -3.52 -3.23 -1.48
CA PRO A 183 -2.95 -2.40 -0.44
C PRO A 183 -4.02 -1.64 0.34
N LEU A 184 -3.83 -1.53 1.66
CA LEU A 184 -4.76 -0.88 2.58
C LEU A 184 -4.18 0.41 3.14
N VAL A 185 -5.02 1.43 3.33
CA VAL A 185 -4.62 2.69 3.95
C VAL A 185 -5.68 3.14 4.95
N GLY A 186 -5.35 3.15 6.21
CA GLY A 186 -6.17 3.69 7.28
C GLY A 186 -7.51 3.01 7.47
N ASP A 187 -8.36 3.68 8.23
CA ASP A 187 -9.77 3.35 8.41
C ASP A 187 -10.66 4.17 7.47
N GLY A 188 -11.93 3.84 7.38
CA GLY A 188 -12.88 4.24 6.35
C GLY A 188 -13.00 5.71 5.93
N ASN A 189 -12.30 6.63 6.58
CA ASN A 189 -12.27 8.06 6.24
C ASN A 189 -10.92 8.52 5.69
N ALA A 190 -9.99 7.60 5.42
CA ALA A 190 -8.61 7.92 5.06
C ALA A 190 -8.47 8.67 3.72
N TRP A 191 -9.46 8.61 2.85
CA TRP A 191 -9.40 9.26 1.54
C TRP A 191 -10.05 10.64 1.46
N ASP A 192 -10.33 11.28 2.57
CA ASP A 192 -10.84 12.67 2.55
C ASP A 192 -9.75 13.65 2.09
N PHE A 193 -9.34 13.49 0.84
CA PHE A 193 -8.41 14.37 0.11
C PHE A 193 -9.13 15.63 -0.39
N LYS A 194 -9.96 16.25 0.41
CA LYS A 194 -10.59 17.52 0.03
C LYS A 194 -9.69 18.70 0.25
#